data_caea7412c3ae38b72472fe5f2e3d807a
#
_entry.id   caea7412c3ae38b72472fe5f2e3d807a
#
_cell.length_a   1.000
_cell.length_b   1.000
_cell.length_c   1.000
_cell.angle_alpha   90.00
_cell.angle_beta   90.00
_cell.angle_gamma   90.00
#
_symmetry.space_group_name_H-M   'P 1'
#
loop_
_entity.id
_entity.type
_entity.pdbx_description
1 polymer ?
#
loop_
_entity_poly.entity_id
_entity_poly.type
_entity_poly.pdbx_seq_one_letter_code
_entity_poly.pdbx_strand_id
1 'polypeptide(L)'
;MIGIDLAHRLQVPIGGTILCYSPLNLNMDNTLFFPEELILAGVYDTGMRDIDDLIAITSIEMARDIVGLEGDVAQAIQVQTENPEVAWREAKVIQKALGREYHVKTWHQEDQVLFRTLQTEKTMMFILLAFIAIVAAFCVTNTLIVVTIQKTREIGLLKALGFSGGQIKAAFVLHGLFLCITGIIFGLLLGYLVIQNLQGMVALLARFGMDVFPKDIYGLAEIPSRIVFTDVFSVVTTVFVFCIAASYLPAHYAAHLDPVKAINQE
;
A
#
# COMPACT_ATOMS: atom_id res chain seq x y z
N MET A 1 -31.61 4.69 -11.41
CA MET A 1 -31.12 4.05 -10.16
C MET A 1 -30.13 4.98 -9.49
N ILE A 2 -30.11 5.06 -8.18
CA ILE A 2 -29.16 5.87 -7.40
C ILE A 2 -28.52 5.00 -6.32
N GLY A 3 -27.38 5.42 -5.78
CA GLY A 3 -26.74 4.72 -4.68
C GLY A 3 -27.53 4.86 -3.38
N ILE A 4 -27.29 3.92 -2.45
CA ILE A 4 -28.05 3.80 -1.20
C ILE A 4 -27.91 5.05 -0.33
N ASP A 5 -26.72 5.64 -0.26
CA ASP A 5 -26.46 6.84 0.54
C ASP A 5 -27.20 8.06 -0.02
N LEU A 6 -27.22 8.21 -1.36
CA LEU A 6 -27.98 9.27 -2.02
C LEU A 6 -29.51 9.09 -1.80
N ALA A 7 -30.01 7.85 -1.87
CA ALA A 7 -31.41 7.57 -1.61
C ALA A 7 -31.81 7.92 -0.16
N HIS A 8 -30.96 7.58 0.80
CA HIS A 8 -31.17 7.94 2.21
C HIS A 8 -31.13 9.45 2.43
N ARG A 9 -30.20 10.16 1.79
CA ARG A 9 -30.09 11.61 1.91
C ARG A 9 -31.28 12.36 1.28
N LEU A 10 -31.79 11.86 0.16
CA LEU A 10 -32.97 12.44 -0.50
C LEU A 10 -34.28 11.99 0.13
N GLN A 11 -34.27 10.96 0.98
CA GLN A 11 -35.45 10.36 1.62
C GLN A 11 -36.53 9.94 0.61
N VAL A 12 -36.12 9.48 -0.57
CA VAL A 12 -37.05 9.05 -1.63
C VAL A 12 -37.12 7.53 -1.65
N PRO A 13 -38.34 6.95 -1.52
CA PRO A 13 -38.55 5.51 -1.65
C PRO A 13 -38.46 5.06 -3.11
N ILE A 14 -38.24 3.78 -3.34
CA ILE A 14 -38.33 3.18 -4.68
C ILE A 14 -39.72 3.42 -5.26
N GLY A 15 -39.78 3.91 -6.50
CA GLY A 15 -41.03 4.39 -7.15
C GLY A 15 -41.33 5.87 -6.90
N GLY A 16 -40.58 6.55 -6.04
CA GLY A 16 -40.73 7.99 -5.80
C GLY A 16 -40.08 8.83 -6.93
N THR A 17 -40.46 10.11 -6.98
CA THR A 17 -40.01 11.06 -8.00
C THR A 17 -38.81 11.85 -7.50
N ILE A 18 -37.78 11.98 -8.34
CA ILE A 18 -36.62 12.80 -8.11
C ILE A 18 -36.58 13.90 -9.19
N LEU A 19 -36.36 15.12 -8.76
CA LEU A 19 -36.18 16.27 -9.67
C LEU A 19 -34.71 16.45 -10.00
N CYS A 20 -34.37 16.34 -11.29
CA CYS A 20 -33.00 16.51 -11.78
C CYS A 20 -32.86 17.87 -12.46
N TYR A 21 -31.91 18.67 -11.99
CA TYR A 21 -31.56 19.96 -12.58
C TYR A 21 -30.25 19.83 -13.35
N SER A 22 -30.28 20.11 -14.64
CA SER A 22 -29.05 20.17 -15.44
C SER A 22 -28.38 21.56 -15.33
N PRO A 23 -27.09 21.64 -14.99
CA PRO A 23 -26.36 22.90 -14.97
C PRO A 23 -26.17 23.51 -16.36
N LEU A 24 -26.29 22.73 -17.43
CA LEU A 24 -26.20 23.23 -18.81
C LEU A 24 -27.48 23.93 -19.26
N ASN A 25 -28.59 23.63 -18.63
CA ASN A 25 -29.86 24.34 -18.86
C ASN A 25 -29.95 25.67 -18.13
N LEU A 26 -28.93 26.05 -17.35
CA LEU A 26 -28.79 27.36 -16.71
C LEU A 26 -28.25 28.42 -17.68
N ASN A 27 -28.62 28.36 -18.95
CA ASN A 27 -28.26 29.38 -19.92
C ASN A 27 -28.91 30.70 -19.55
N MET A 28 -28.16 31.81 -19.73
CA MET A 28 -28.34 33.18 -19.24
C MET A 28 -29.59 33.93 -19.72
N ASP A 29 -30.46 33.34 -20.49
CA ASP A 29 -31.69 33.93 -20.94
C ASP A 29 -32.87 33.44 -20.10
N ASN A 30 -33.21 34.16 -19.09
CA ASN A 30 -34.40 34.24 -18.24
C ASN A 30 -35.58 33.28 -18.52
N THR A 31 -35.37 32.07 -19.01
CA THR A 31 -36.35 31.03 -19.24
C THR A 31 -36.49 30.17 -18.00
N LEU A 32 -37.72 29.98 -17.56
CA LEU A 32 -38.09 29.09 -16.46
C LEU A 32 -37.68 27.66 -16.83
N PHE A 33 -36.65 27.16 -16.16
CA PHE A 33 -36.20 25.77 -16.32
C PHE A 33 -37.08 24.85 -15.46
N PHE A 34 -37.73 23.95 -16.12
CA PHE A 34 -38.45 22.87 -15.45
C PHE A 34 -37.42 21.74 -15.19
N PRO A 35 -37.33 21.26 -13.95
CA PRO A 35 -36.51 20.08 -13.67
C PRO A 35 -37.09 18.86 -14.38
N GLU A 36 -36.23 17.95 -14.80
CA GLU A 36 -36.65 16.65 -15.32
C GLU A 36 -37.14 15.77 -14.15
N GLU A 37 -38.33 15.20 -14.30
CA GLU A 37 -38.90 14.30 -13.33
C GLU A 37 -38.44 12.85 -13.61
N LEU A 38 -37.65 12.29 -12.69
CA LEU A 38 -37.12 10.94 -12.79
C LEU A 38 -37.78 10.05 -11.74
N ILE A 39 -38.26 8.87 -12.14
CA ILE A 39 -38.78 7.87 -11.21
C ILE A 39 -37.65 6.98 -10.72
N LEU A 40 -37.48 6.84 -9.40
CA LEU A 40 -36.50 5.98 -8.78
C LEU A 40 -36.85 4.50 -9.01
N ALA A 41 -36.23 3.86 -10.00
CA ALA A 41 -36.48 2.47 -10.36
C ALA A 41 -35.80 1.46 -9.41
N GLY A 42 -34.76 1.86 -8.72
CA GLY A 42 -34.01 0.99 -7.79
C GLY A 42 -32.83 1.69 -7.14
N VAL A 43 -32.30 1.06 -6.11
CA VAL A 43 -31.15 1.53 -5.35
C VAL A 43 -30.04 0.50 -5.49
N TYR A 44 -28.80 0.93 -5.64
CA TYR A 44 -27.60 0.08 -5.64
C TYR A 44 -26.70 0.43 -4.47
N ASP A 45 -25.88 -0.54 -4.06
CA ASP A 45 -24.87 -0.40 -2.99
C ASP A 45 -23.57 -1.00 -3.50
N THR A 46 -22.55 -0.15 -3.66
CA THR A 46 -21.20 -0.57 -4.08
C THR A 46 -20.28 -0.76 -2.87
N GLY A 47 -20.69 -0.33 -1.69
CA GLY A 47 -19.86 -0.25 -0.50
C GLY A 47 -18.85 0.89 -0.55
N MET A 48 -18.90 1.77 -1.55
CA MET A 48 -18.07 2.96 -1.69
C MET A 48 -18.93 4.21 -1.59
N ARG A 49 -18.82 4.91 -0.47
CA ARG A 49 -19.65 6.10 -0.18
C ARG A 49 -19.59 7.17 -1.26
N ASP A 50 -18.38 7.42 -1.82
CA ASP A 50 -18.21 8.43 -2.87
C ASP A 50 -18.96 8.07 -4.16
N ILE A 51 -19.14 6.79 -4.46
CA ILE A 51 -19.91 6.31 -5.60
C ILE A 51 -21.40 6.33 -5.26
N ASP A 52 -21.76 5.81 -4.08
CA ASP A 52 -23.14 5.64 -3.67
C ASP A 52 -23.84 6.98 -3.32
N ASP A 53 -23.05 8.04 -3.05
CA ASP A 53 -23.56 9.38 -2.77
C ASP A 53 -23.62 10.31 -3.98
N LEU A 54 -22.80 10.06 -5.03
CA LEU A 54 -22.60 10.99 -6.13
C LEU A 54 -23.06 10.48 -7.50
N ILE A 55 -23.20 9.17 -7.70
CA ILE A 55 -23.49 8.62 -9.02
C ILE A 55 -24.94 8.21 -9.14
N ALA A 56 -25.58 8.62 -10.24
CA ALA A 56 -26.89 8.15 -10.66
C ALA A 56 -26.77 7.41 -11.99
N ILE A 57 -27.43 6.27 -12.09
CA ILE A 57 -27.47 5.44 -13.31
C ILE A 57 -28.83 5.61 -13.97
N THR A 58 -28.81 6.05 -15.23
CA THR A 58 -30.02 6.19 -16.06
C THR A 58 -29.79 5.62 -17.45
N SER A 59 -30.81 5.63 -18.32
CA SER A 59 -30.63 5.28 -19.73
C SER A 59 -29.79 6.33 -20.44
N ILE A 60 -29.09 5.93 -21.51
CA ILE A 60 -28.25 6.85 -22.28
C ILE A 60 -29.07 7.96 -22.95
N GLU A 61 -30.31 7.65 -23.33
CA GLU A 61 -31.25 8.60 -23.91
C GLU A 61 -31.59 9.70 -22.91
N MET A 62 -32.00 9.32 -21.71
CA MET A 62 -32.30 10.27 -20.62
C MET A 62 -31.06 11.06 -20.20
N ALA A 63 -29.89 10.43 -20.18
CA ALA A 63 -28.66 11.14 -19.86
C ALA A 63 -28.31 12.21 -20.91
N ARG A 64 -28.57 11.93 -22.20
CA ARG A 64 -28.41 12.91 -23.29
C ARG A 64 -29.37 14.08 -23.13
N ASP A 65 -30.62 13.80 -22.84
CA ASP A 65 -31.65 14.83 -22.64
C ASP A 65 -31.28 15.76 -21.45
N ILE A 66 -30.85 15.18 -20.32
CA ILE A 66 -30.41 15.94 -19.13
C ILE A 66 -29.18 16.81 -19.45
N VAL A 67 -28.22 16.28 -20.22
CA VAL A 67 -26.98 16.99 -20.56
C VAL A 67 -27.15 17.89 -21.79
N GLY A 68 -28.28 17.82 -22.50
CA GLY A 68 -28.56 18.62 -23.70
C GLY A 68 -27.72 18.23 -24.92
N LEU A 69 -27.40 16.94 -25.05
CA LEU A 69 -26.66 16.42 -26.21
C LEU A 69 -27.62 16.01 -27.31
N GLU A 70 -27.49 16.63 -28.47
CA GLU A 70 -28.28 16.27 -29.66
C GLU A 70 -27.63 15.12 -30.43
N GLY A 71 -28.45 14.16 -30.90
CA GLY A 71 -28.03 13.05 -31.73
C GLY A 71 -27.56 11.80 -30.95
N ASP A 72 -27.07 10.80 -31.69
CA ASP A 72 -26.58 9.53 -31.10
C ASP A 72 -25.12 9.63 -30.70
N VAL A 73 -24.85 10.41 -29.67
CA VAL A 73 -23.51 10.68 -29.15
C VAL A 73 -23.35 10.18 -27.72
N ALA A 74 -22.12 9.90 -27.33
CA ALA A 74 -21.73 9.57 -25.97
C ALA A 74 -20.47 10.35 -25.62
N GLN A 75 -20.36 10.82 -24.37
CA GLN A 75 -19.20 11.59 -23.90
C GLN A 75 -17.96 10.70 -23.76
N ALA A 76 -18.14 9.46 -23.35
CA ALA A 76 -17.05 8.50 -23.19
C ALA A 76 -17.55 7.07 -23.40
N ILE A 77 -16.61 6.21 -23.80
CA ILE A 77 -16.82 4.76 -23.88
C ILE A 77 -15.90 4.11 -22.85
N GLN A 78 -16.49 3.40 -21.90
CA GLN A 78 -15.73 2.62 -20.94
C GLN A 78 -15.38 1.26 -21.52
N VAL A 79 -14.09 0.92 -21.52
CA VAL A 79 -13.57 -0.37 -21.96
C VAL A 79 -13.08 -1.14 -20.76
N GLN A 80 -13.63 -2.33 -20.54
CA GLN A 80 -13.18 -3.24 -19.50
C GLN A 80 -12.12 -4.17 -20.07
N THR A 81 -11.00 -4.30 -19.35
CA THR A 81 -9.88 -5.18 -19.71
C THR A 81 -9.82 -6.37 -18.75
N GLU A 82 -9.29 -7.50 -19.21
CA GLU A 82 -9.14 -8.71 -18.38
C GLU A 82 -8.15 -8.48 -17.24
N ASN A 83 -7.09 -7.71 -17.48
CA ASN A 83 -6.07 -7.42 -16.49
C ASN A 83 -5.86 -5.89 -16.33
N PRO A 84 -6.43 -5.29 -15.27
CA PRO A 84 -6.32 -3.86 -15.02
C PRO A 84 -4.86 -3.36 -14.87
N GLU A 85 -3.94 -4.21 -14.42
CA GLU A 85 -2.54 -3.82 -14.19
C GLU A 85 -1.80 -3.53 -15.51
N VAL A 86 -2.24 -4.14 -16.62
CA VAL A 86 -1.65 -3.93 -17.94
C VAL A 86 -2.50 -3.07 -18.88
N ALA A 87 -3.56 -2.45 -18.37
CA ALA A 87 -4.45 -1.58 -19.12
C ALA A 87 -3.72 -0.49 -19.94
N TRP A 88 -2.55 -0.04 -19.48
CA TRP A 88 -1.71 0.91 -20.20
C TRP A 88 -1.19 0.39 -21.58
N ARG A 89 -1.02 -0.94 -21.73
CA ARG A 89 -0.64 -1.55 -23.03
C ARG A 89 -1.81 -1.55 -23.98
N GLU A 90 -2.98 -1.95 -23.48
CA GLU A 90 -4.21 -2.00 -24.28
C GLU A 90 -4.65 -0.59 -24.67
N ALA A 91 -4.56 0.38 -23.78
CA ALA A 91 -4.82 1.78 -24.10
C ALA A 91 -3.94 2.31 -25.24
N LYS A 92 -2.66 1.92 -25.31
CA LYS A 92 -1.79 2.30 -26.44
C LYS A 92 -2.23 1.67 -27.74
N VAL A 93 -2.69 0.43 -27.71
CA VAL A 93 -3.20 -0.26 -28.92
C VAL A 93 -4.49 0.41 -29.40
N ILE A 94 -5.42 0.68 -28.49
CA ILE A 94 -6.68 1.34 -28.80
C ILE A 94 -6.42 2.77 -29.31
N GLN A 95 -5.55 3.54 -28.64
CA GLN A 95 -5.17 4.89 -29.08
C GLN A 95 -4.59 4.90 -30.50
N LYS A 96 -3.76 3.89 -30.83
CA LYS A 96 -3.18 3.77 -32.18
C LYS A 96 -4.24 3.43 -33.22
N ALA A 97 -5.23 2.63 -32.87
CA ALA A 97 -6.31 2.23 -33.77
C ALA A 97 -7.30 3.38 -34.02
N LEU A 98 -7.63 4.17 -32.99
CA LEU A 98 -8.59 5.28 -33.08
C LEU A 98 -8.00 6.59 -33.63
N GLY A 99 -6.66 6.71 -33.68
CA GLY A 99 -6.00 7.91 -34.16
C GLY A 99 -5.95 9.03 -33.12
N ARG A 100 -5.82 10.30 -33.57
CA ARG A 100 -5.66 11.48 -32.70
C ARG A 100 -6.99 12.15 -32.31
N GLU A 101 -8.07 11.77 -32.94
CA GLU A 101 -9.40 12.37 -32.70
C GLU A 101 -9.99 11.93 -31.35
N TYR A 102 -9.59 10.75 -30.88
CA TYR A 102 -10.05 10.20 -29.62
C TYR A 102 -8.95 10.22 -28.56
N HIS A 103 -9.32 10.47 -27.33
CA HIS A 103 -8.40 10.50 -26.21
C HIS A 103 -8.63 9.27 -25.32
N VAL A 104 -7.68 8.34 -25.34
CA VAL A 104 -7.76 7.11 -24.53
C VAL A 104 -7.03 7.34 -23.22
N LYS A 105 -7.76 7.27 -22.12
CA LYS A 105 -7.22 7.38 -20.77
C LYS A 105 -7.34 6.05 -20.05
N THR A 106 -6.35 5.71 -19.26
CA THR A 106 -6.43 4.59 -18.32
C THR A 106 -6.96 5.08 -16.97
N TRP A 107 -7.48 4.16 -16.16
CA TRP A 107 -7.93 4.46 -14.81
C TRP A 107 -6.84 5.11 -13.94
N HIS A 108 -5.56 4.74 -14.14
CA HIS A 108 -4.41 5.40 -13.51
C HIS A 108 -4.23 6.87 -13.92
N GLN A 109 -4.63 7.20 -15.14
CA GLN A 109 -4.52 8.58 -15.66
C GLN A 109 -5.73 9.43 -15.27
N GLU A 110 -6.88 8.82 -15.07
CA GLU A 110 -8.07 9.52 -14.60
C GLU A 110 -7.85 9.99 -13.16
N ASP A 111 -7.40 9.11 -12.27
CA ASP A 111 -7.21 9.41 -10.85
C ASP A 111 -5.73 9.65 -10.48
N GLN A 112 -5.01 10.45 -11.27
CA GLN A 112 -3.58 10.69 -11.07
C GLN A 112 -3.23 11.20 -9.65
N VAL A 113 -4.10 12.00 -9.04
CA VAL A 113 -3.86 12.54 -7.70
C VAL A 113 -3.88 11.42 -6.69
N LEU A 114 -4.88 10.54 -6.75
CA LEU A 114 -5.01 9.36 -5.87
C LEU A 114 -3.79 8.47 -6.00
N PHE A 115 -3.39 8.13 -7.24
CA PHE A 115 -2.23 7.26 -7.47
C PHE A 115 -0.91 7.86 -7.00
N ARG A 116 -0.71 9.17 -7.18
CA ARG A 116 0.48 9.85 -6.65
C ARG A 116 0.49 9.85 -5.13
N THR A 117 -0.66 10.04 -4.49
CA THR A 117 -0.78 9.99 -3.02
C THR A 117 -0.44 8.60 -2.51
N LEU A 118 -1.00 7.52 -3.09
CA LEU A 118 -0.70 6.15 -2.74
C LEU A 118 0.79 5.80 -2.95
N GLN A 119 1.38 6.28 -4.04
CA GLN A 119 2.81 6.09 -4.31
C GLN A 119 3.69 6.80 -3.27
N THR A 120 3.31 8.01 -2.88
CA THR A 120 4.00 8.78 -1.84
C THR A 120 3.87 8.09 -0.49
N GLU A 121 2.68 7.61 -0.14
CA GLU A 121 2.43 6.86 1.08
C GLU A 121 3.28 5.58 1.14
N LYS A 122 3.31 4.80 0.05
CA LYS A 122 4.17 3.62 -0.06
C LYS A 122 5.65 3.97 0.15
N THR A 123 6.11 5.07 -0.43
CA THR A 123 7.50 5.54 -0.28
C THR A 123 7.77 5.97 1.17
N MET A 124 6.85 6.67 1.82
CA MET A 124 6.99 7.04 3.24
C MET A 124 7.04 5.82 4.14
N MET A 125 6.18 4.82 3.90
CA MET A 125 6.22 3.55 4.65
C MET A 125 7.56 2.83 4.48
N PHE A 126 8.11 2.80 3.26
CA PHE A 126 9.42 2.20 3.00
C PHE A 126 10.54 2.94 3.74
N ILE A 127 10.51 4.27 3.77
CA ILE A 127 11.48 5.09 4.52
C ILE A 127 11.38 4.80 6.03
N LEU A 128 10.16 4.74 6.59
CA LEU A 128 9.95 4.37 7.99
C LEU A 128 10.51 2.98 8.31
N LEU A 129 10.25 2.00 7.46
CA LEU A 129 10.80 0.66 7.61
C LEU A 129 12.34 0.65 7.54
N ALA A 130 12.93 1.47 6.65
CA ALA A 130 14.39 1.63 6.58
C ALA A 130 14.95 2.22 7.88
N PHE A 131 14.31 3.22 8.48
CA PHE A 131 14.72 3.75 9.79
C PHE A 131 14.63 2.70 10.90
N ILE A 132 13.57 1.91 10.95
CA ILE A 132 13.41 0.81 11.91
C ILE A 132 14.53 -0.22 11.70
N ALA A 133 14.85 -0.56 10.44
CA ALA A 133 15.94 -1.48 10.11
C ALA A 133 17.32 -0.94 10.55
N ILE A 134 17.56 0.37 10.42
CA ILE A 134 18.78 1.03 10.91
C ILE A 134 18.87 0.91 12.43
N VAL A 135 17.81 1.19 13.17
CA VAL A 135 17.78 1.04 14.64
C VAL A 135 18.04 -0.42 15.03
N ALA A 136 17.41 -1.37 14.36
CA ALA A 136 17.67 -2.79 14.59
C ALA A 136 19.13 -3.17 14.30
N ALA A 137 19.74 -2.62 13.25
CA ALA A 137 21.14 -2.80 12.92
C ALA A 137 22.07 -2.30 14.04
N PHE A 138 21.77 -1.15 14.66
CA PHE A 138 22.50 -0.66 15.83
C PHE A 138 22.37 -1.62 17.01
N CYS A 139 21.19 -2.19 17.27
CA CYS A 139 20.99 -3.18 18.32
C CYS A 139 21.86 -4.43 18.09
N VAL A 140 21.90 -4.93 16.86
CA VAL A 140 22.75 -6.07 16.46
C VAL A 140 24.23 -5.72 16.67
N THR A 141 24.67 -4.54 16.20
CA THR A 141 26.05 -4.07 16.39
C THR A 141 26.43 -4.04 17.87
N ASN A 142 25.57 -3.44 18.70
CA ASN A 142 25.83 -3.36 20.14
C ASN A 142 25.93 -4.75 20.79
N THR A 143 25.01 -5.65 20.44
CA THR A 143 25.03 -7.05 20.93
C THR A 143 26.33 -7.75 20.54
N LEU A 144 26.77 -7.63 19.28
CA LEU A 144 28.01 -8.24 18.80
C LEU A 144 29.27 -7.63 19.46
N ILE A 145 29.27 -6.32 19.76
CA ILE A 145 30.34 -5.68 20.51
C ILE A 145 30.43 -6.25 21.93
N VAL A 146 29.30 -6.35 22.63
CA VAL A 146 29.25 -6.93 23.98
C VAL A 146 29.74 -8.39 23.99
N VAL A 147 29.29 -9.19 23.02
CA VAL A 147 29.76 -10.59 22.84
C VAL A 147 31.27 -10.62 22.57
N THR A 148 31.78 -9.70 21.75
CA THR A 148 33.23 -9.60 21.45
C THR A 148 34.02 -9.30 22.72
N ILE A 149 33.56 -8.36 23.55
CA ILE A 149 34.21 -8.01 24.82
C ILE A 149 34.21 -9.19 25.78
N GLN A 150 33.05 -9.86 25.95
CA GLN A 150 32.92 -11.04 26.81
C GLN A 150 33.79 -12.20 26.36
N LYS A 151 34.02 -12.34 25.05
CA LYS A 151 34.82 -13.42 24.44
C LYS A 151 36.27 -13.03 24.13
N THR A 152 36.71 -11.86 24.62
CA THR A 152 38.07 -11.34 24.31
C THR A 152 39.17 -12.32 24.65
N ARG A 153 39.09 -13.00 25.84
CA ARG A 153 40.09 -13.99 26.28
C ARG A 153 40.09 -15.23 25.37
N GLU A 154 38.93 -15.71 24.95
CA GLU A 154 38.81 -16.87 24.06
C GLU A 154 39.36 -16.52 22.67
N ILE A 155 39.08 -15.30 22.17
CA ILE A 155 39.62 -14.79 20.91
C ILE A 155 41.14 -14.67 20.96
N GLY A 156 41.69 -14.17 22.10
CA GLY A 156 43.14 -14.12 22.31
C GLY A 156 43.80 -15.49 22.30
N LEU A 157 43.18 -16.47 22.94
CA LEU A 157 43.64 -17.88 22.95
C LEU A 157 43.65 -18.50 21.54
N LEU A 158 42.54 -18.28 20.78
CA LEU A 158 42.48 -18.78 19.40
C LEU A 158 43.58 -18.17 18.53
N LYS A 159 43.86 -16.87 18.69
CA LYS A 159 44.97 -16.23 17.98
C LYS A 159 46.34 -16.78 18.37
N ALA A 160 46.53 -17.04 19.65
CA ALA A 160 47.79 -17.66 20.13
C ALA A 160 47.96 -19.10 19.58
N LEU A 161 46.88 -19.82 19.31
CA LEU A 161 46.88 -21.13 18.64
C LEU A 161 47.05 -21.03 17.10
N GLY A 162 47.21 -19.81 16.53
CA GLY A 162 47.51 -19.59 15.13
C GLY A 162 46.33 -19.26 14.22
N PHE A 163 45.11 -19.02 14.79
CA PHE A 163 44.00 -18.56 13.99
C PHE A 163 44.26 -17.15 13.43
N SER A 164 44.00 -16.98 12.13
CA SER A 164 44.15 -15.69 11.48
C SER A 164 43.01 -14.71 11.85
N GLY A 165 43.33 -13.40 11.85
CA GLY A 165 42.27 -12.38 12.09
C GLY A 165 41.10 -12.47 11.11
N GLY A 166 41.37 -12.96 9.86
CA GLY A 166 40.34 -13.19 8.86
C GLY A 166 39.34 -14.31 9.26
N GLN A 167 39.84 -15.38 9.86
CA GLN A 167 38.99 -16.49 10.35
C GLN A 167 38.10 -16.03 11.52
N ILE A 168 38.63 -15.23 12.44
CA ILE A 168 37.90 -14.66 13.55
C ILE A 168 36.80 -13.70 13.02
N LYS A 169 37.19 -12.81 12.08
CA LYS A 169 36.23 -11.92 11.42
C LYS A 169 35.09 -12.69 10.73
N ALA A 170 35.44 -13.76 10.01
CA ALA A 170 34.43 -14.61 9.34
C ALA A 170 33.48 -15.25 10.34
N ALA A 171 33.97 -15.73 11.49
CA ALA A 171 33.12 -16.34 12.53
C ALA A 171 32.10 -15.32 13.09
N PHE A 172 32.52 -14.07 13.36
CA PHE A 172 31.62 -13.03 13.85
C PHE A 172 30.62 -12.57 12.78
N VAL A 173 31.04 -12.45 11.52
CA VAL A 173 30.13 -12.14 10.41
C VAL A 173 29.10 -13.27 10.22
N LEU A 174 29.53 -14.53 10.27
CA LEU A 174 28.62 -15.70 10.22
C LEU A 174 27.63 -15.70 11.39
N HIS A 175 28.06 -15.35 12.58
CA HIS A 175 27.17 -15.25 13.74
C HIS A 175 26.12 -14.15 13.53
N GLY A 176 26.52 -12.95 13.07
CA GLY A 176 25.59 -11.88 12.73
C GLY A 176 24.64 -12.26 11.59
N LEU A 177 25.13 -12.98 10.58
CA LEU A 177 24.30 -13.50 9.49
C LEU A 177 23.27 -14.52 9.98
N PHE A 178 23.66 -15.40 10.89
CA PHE A 178 22.74 -16.36 11.51
C PHE A 178 21.61 -15.66 12.28
N LEU A 179 21.94 -14.65 13.09
CA LEU A 179 20.95 -13.82 13.80
C LEU A 179 20.01 -13.10 12.81
N CYS A 180 20.55 -12.57 11.72
CA CYS A 180 19.78 -11.90 10.69
C CYS A 180 18.79 -12.86 10.02
N ILE A 181 19.26 -14.02 9.56
CA ILE A 181 18.41 -15.01 8.87
C ILE A 181 17.29 -15.51 9.79
N THR A 182 17.63 -15.85 11.02
CA THR A 182 16.62 -16.28 12.00
C THR A 182 15.59 -15.17 12.27
N GLY A 183 16.06 -13.92 12.44
CA GLY A 183 15.18 -12.76 12.61
C GLY A 183 14.24 -12.52 11.40
N ILE A 184 14.76 -12.63 10.18
CA ILE A 184 13.97 -12.50 8.95
C ILE A 184 12.90 -13.60 8.87
N ILE A 185 13.27 -14.85 9.15
CA ILE A 185 12.32 -16.00 9.11
C ILE A 185 11.19 -15.78 10.11
N PHE A 186 11.53 -15.46 11.37
CA PHE A 186 10.52 -15.20 12.40
C PHE A 186 9.67 -13.95 12.09
N GLY A 187 10.29 -12.89 11.57
CA GLY A 187 9.58 -11.68 11.17
C GLY A 187 8.60 -11.92 10.02
N LEU A 188 9.00 -12.67 9.00
CA LEU A 188 8.12 -13.05 7.89
C LEU A 188 6.97 -13.96 8.35
N LEU A 189 7.25 -14.94 9.21
CA LEU A 189 6.24 -15.83 9.77
C LEU A 189 5.20 -15.05 10.58
N LEU A 190 5.67 -14.17 11.48
CA LEU A 190 4.81 -13.35 12.31
C LEU A 190 3.98 -12.38 11.44
N GLY A 191 4.60 -11.72 10.46
CA GLY A 191 3.93 -10.83 9.52
C GLY A 191 2.84 -11.56 8.73
N TYR A 192 3.12 -12.75 8.24
CA TYR A 192 2.14 -13.59 7.56
C TYR A 192 0.95 -13.94 8.46
N LEU A 193 1.21 -14.34 9.70
CA LEU A 193 0.16 -14.66 10.68
C LEU A 193 -0.72 -13.45 10.99
N VAL A 194 -0.12 -12.26 11.12
CA VAL A 194 -0.85 -11.00 11.35
C VAL A 194 -1.76 -10.69 10.15
N ILE A 195 -1.25 -10.80 8.92
CA ILE A 195 -2.04 -10.54 7.71
C ILE A 195 -3.21 -11.53 7.60
N GLN A 196 -3.00 -12.81 7.85
CA GLN A 196 -4.04 -13.83 7.84
C GLN A 196 -5.16 -13.58 8.88
N ASN A 197 -4.82 -13.01 10.02
CA ASN A 197 -5.76 -12.75 11.12
C ASN A 197 -6.13 -11.27 11.22
N LEU A 198 -5.88 -10.46 10.19
CA LEU A 198 -6.07 -9.01 10.22
C LEU A 198 -7.50 -8.62 10.62
N GLN A 199 -8.51 -9.26 10.02
CA GLN A 199 -9.91 -9.02 10.33
C GLN A 199 -10.26 -9.36 11.79
N GLY A 200 -9.72 -10.46 12.31
CA GLY A 200 -9.89 -10.86 13.70
C GLY A 200 -9.26 -9.86 14.67
N MET A 201 -8.08 -9.33 14.34
CA MET A 201 -7.41 -8.29 15.13
C MET A 201 -8.18 -6.98 15.12
N VAL A 202 -8.67 -6.54 13.97
CA VAL A 202 -9.49 -5.33 13.86
C VAL A 202 -10.79 -5.49 14.67
N ALA A 203 -11.46 -6.65 14.56
CA ALA A 203 -12.65 -6.93 15.35
C ALA A 203 -12.38 -6.98 16.86
N LEU A 204 -11.20 -7.44 17.26
CA LEU A 204 -10.77 -7.43 18.67
C LEU A 204 -10.57 -5.98 19.15
N LEU A 205 -9.86 -5.15 18.38
CA LEU A 205 -9.64 -3.73 18.70
C LEU A 205 -10.95 -2.93 18.81
N ALA A 206 -11.90 -3.21 17.90
CA ALA A 206 -13.23 -2.60 17.94
C ALA A 206 -13.99 -2.94 19.25
N ARG A 207 -13.81 -4.15 19.83
CA ARG A 207 -14.38 -4.50 21.15
C ARG A 207 -13.80 -3.68 22.29
N PHE A 208 -12.58 -3.16 22.16
CA PHE A 208 -11.98 -2.24 23.13
C PHE A 208 -12.32 -0.77 22.87
N GLY A 209 -13.27 -0.48 21.95
CA GLY A 209 -13.68 0.88 21.60
C GLY A 209 -12.73 1.63 20.69
N MET A 210 -11.77 0.93 20.07
CA MET A 210 -10.84 1.50 19.11
C MET A 210 -11.28 1.08 17.69
N ASP A 211 -12.18 1.85 17.10
CA ASP A 211 -12.58 1.67 15.69
C ASP A 211 -11.47 2.20 14.79
N VAL A 212 -10.50 1.34 14.45
CA VAL A 212 -9.35 1.69 13.62
C VAL A 212 -9.77 1.93 12.16
N PHE A 213 -10.82 1.26 11.71
CA PHE A 213 -11.38 1.40 10.35
C PHE A 213 -12.90 1.55 10.43
N PRO A 214 -13.42 2.77 10.67
CA PRO A 214 -14.86 3.01 10.65
C PRO A 214 -15.41 2.67 9.27
N LYS A 215 -16.35 1.74 9.21
CA LYS A 215 -17.01 1.31 7.96
C LYS A 215 -17.64 2.50 7.21
N ASP A 216 -18.14 3.47 7.98
CA ASP A 216 -18.78 4.67 7.46
C ASP A 216 -17.82 5.61 6.69
N ILE A 217 -16.51 5.51 6.93
CA ILE A 217 -15.50 6.37 6.28
C ILE A 217 -14.87 5.65 5.08
N TYR A 218 -14.58 4.37 5.21
CA TYR A 218 -13.85 3.62 4.18
C TYR A 218 -14.77 2.83 3.24
N GLY A 219 -16.06 2.66 3.58
CA GLY A 219 -17.03 1.95 2.75
C GLY A 219 -16.71 0.48 2.47
N LEU A 220 -15.64 -0.05 3.06
CA LEU A 220 -15.18 -1.40 2.82
C LEU A 220 -15.69 -2.34 3.90
N ALA A 221 -16.47 -3.35 3.50
CA ALA A 221 -16.92 -4.41 4.39
C ALA A 221 -15.76 -5.24 4.96
N GLU A 222 -14.69 -5.39 4.17
CA GLU A 222 -13.47 -6.13 4.52
C GLU A 222 -12.24 -5.34 4.06
N ILE A 223 -11.16 -5.42 4.83
CA ILE A 223 -9.88 -4.79 4.47
C ILE A 223 -9.19 -5.70 3.45
N PRO A 224 -9.11 -5.31 2.16
CA PRO A 224 -8.42 -6.13 1.18
C PRO A 224 -6.93 -6.12 1.46
N SER A 225 -6.34 -7.28 1.75
CA SER A 225 -4.91 -7.43 1.95
C SER A 225 -4.31 -8.29 0.84
N ARG A 226 -3.31 -7.74 0.15
CA ARG A 226 -2.58 -8.47 -0.91
C ARG A 226 -1.08 -8.44 -0.61
N ILE A 227 -0.47 -9.61 -0.57
CA ILE A 227 0.98 -9.72 -0.41
C ILE A 227 1.64 -9.56 -1.79
N VAL A 228 2.42 -8.50 -1.94
CA VAL A 228 3.18 -8.23 -3.17
C VAL A 228 4.61 -8.74 -2.97
N PHE A 229 5.01 -9.75 -3.73
CA PHE A 229 6.31 -10.42 -3.60
C PHE A 229 7.50 -9.46 -3.76
N THR A 230 7.38 -8.48 -4.67
CA THR A 230 8.42 -7.48 -4.92
C THR A 230 8.67 -6.60 -3.69
N ASP A 231 7.62 -6.25 -2.95
CA ASP A 231 7.73 -5.42 -1.76
C ASP A 231 8.38 -6.20 -0.62
N VAL A 232 7.96 -7.44 -0.40
CA VAL A 232 8.59 -8.34 0.58
C VAL A 232 10.07 -8.54 0.27
N PHE A 233 10.41 -8.80 -1.00
CA PHE A 233 11.80 -8.98 -1.42
C PHE A 233 12.64 -7.72 -1.20
N SER A 234 12.12 -6.54 -1.51
CA SER A 234 12.85 -5.28 -1.32
C SER A 234 13.12 -4.99 0.16
N VAL A 235 12.13 -5.23 1.05
CA VAL A 235 12.29 -5.06 2.49
C VAL A 235 13.30 -6.07 3.06
N VAL A 236 13.17 -7.35 2.71
CA VAL A 236 14.12 -8.40 3.14
C VAL A 236 15.54 -8.09 2.71
N THR A 237 15.73 -7.65 1.44
CA THR A 237 17.05 -7.27 0.92
C THR A 237 17.63 -6.08 1.68
N THR A 238 16.81 -5.07 1.96
CA THR A 238 17.22 -3.88 2.72
C THR A 238 17.68 -4.25 4.13
N VAL A 239 16.88 -5.04 4.85
CA VAL A 239 17.23 -5.52 6.20
C VAL A 239 18.49 -6.36 6.18
N PHE A 240 18.64 -7.25 5.19
CA PHE A 240 19.82 -8.11 5.04
C PHE A 240 21.10 -7.30 4.82
N VAL A 241 21.05 -6.28 3.97
CA VAL A 241 22.18 -5.37 3.72
C VAL A 241 22.58 -4.63 5.00
N PHE A 242 21.61 -4.08 5.73
CA PHE A 242 21.90 -3.40 7.00
C PHE A 242 22.45 -4.34 8.06
N CYS A 243 21.97 -5.58 8.15
CA CYS A 243 22.50 -6.58 9.08
C CYS A 243 23.96 -6.95 8.77
N ILE A 244 24.30 -7.13 7.51
CA ILE A 244 25.68 -7.40 7.11
C ILE A 244 26.58 -6.22 7.47
N ALA A 245 26.16 -5.01 7.14
CA ALA A 245 26.90 -3.79 7.47
C ALA A 245 27.11 -3.64 8.99
N ALA A 246 26.06 -3.90 9.78
CA ALA A 246 26.07 -3.86 11.23
C ALA A 246 27.03 -4.88 11.84
N SER A 247 27.10 -6.09 11.27
CA SER A 247 27.98 -7.17 11.76
C SER A 247 29.45 -6.94 11.40
N TYR A 248 29.72 -6.16 10.36
CA TYR A 248 31.08 -5.94 9.87
C TYR A 248 31.95 -5.16 10.87
N LEU A 249 31.40 -4.11 11.51
CA LEU A 249 32.14 -3.25 12.46
C LEU A 249 32.67 -4.05 13.66
N PRO A 250 31.84 -4.78 14.43
CA PRO A 250 32.33 -5.57 15.57
C PRO A 250 33.23 -6.72 15.14
N ALA A 251 32.98 -7.34 13.98
CA ALA A 251 33.84 -8.38 13.44
C ALA A 251 35.24 -7.85 13.09
N HIS A 252 35.31 -6.63 12.56
CA HIS A 252 36.60 -5.98 12.30
C HIS A 252 37.33 -5.67 13.58
N TYR A 253 36.65 -5.17 14.60
CA TYR A 253 37.24 -4.92 15.93
C TYR A 253 37.78 -6.23 16.57
N ALA A 254 36.98 -7.31 16.59
CA ALA A 254 37.42 -8.61 17.08
C ALA A 254 38.67 -9.16 16.37
N ALA A 255 38.76 -8.95 15.06
CA ALA A 255 39.92 -9.39 14.27
C ALA A 255 41.22 -8.66 14.60
N HIS A 256 41.18 -7.43 15.13
CA HIS A 256 42.35 -6.61 15.44
C HIS A 256 42.76 -6.61 16.91
N LEU A 257 42.08 -7.40 17.77
CA LEU A 257 42.48 -7.57 19.17
C LEU A 257 43.87 -8.14 19.29
N ASP A 258 44.71 -7.51 20.13
CA ASP A 258 46.07 -7.97 20.45
C ASP A 258 45.96 -9.19 21.39
N PRO A 259 46.50 -10.37 21.02
CA PRO A 259 46.41 -11.58 21.83
C PRO A 259 47.03 -11.42 23.22
N VAL A 260 48.12 -10.66 23.34
CA VAL A 260 48.82 -10.44 24.63
C VAL A 260 47.94 -9.59 25.58
N LYS A 261 47.34 -8.55 25.06
CA LYS A 261 46.42 -7.71 25.86
C LYS A 261 45.10 -8.43 26.20
N ALA A 262 44.63 -9.26 25.28
CA ALA A 262 43.38 -10.01 25.46
C ALA A 262 43.45 -11.09 26.55
N ILE A 263 44.64 -11.70 26.76
CA ILE A 263 44.86 -12.73 27.79
C ILE A 263 45.10 -12.10 29.17
N ASN A 264 45.75 -10.92 29.22
CA ASN A 264 46.11 -10.23 30.47
C ASN A 264 45.04 -9.25 30.98
N GLN A 265 43.86 -9.14 30.37
CA GLN A 265 42.74 -8.40 30.91
C GLN A 265 42.12 -9.20 32.06
N GLU A 266 42.42 -8.77 33.31
CA GLU A 266 41.65 -9.09 34.52
C GLU A 266 40.37 -8.25 34.59
#